data_a1d3cd2376be3c2cc97e94895e1bd335
#
_entry.id   a1d3cd2376be3c2cc97e94895e1bd335
#
_cell.length_a   1.000
_cell.length_b   1.000
_cell.length_c   1.000
_cell.angle_alpha   90.00
_cell.angle_beta   90.00
_cell.angle_gamma   90.00
#
_symmetry.space_group_name_H-M   'P 1'
#
loop_
_entity.id
_entity.type
_entity.pdbx_description
1 polymer ?
#
loop_
_entity_poly.entity_id
_entity_poly.type
_entity_poly.pdbx_seq_one_letter_code
_entity_poly.pdbx_strand_id
1 'polypeptide(L)'
;MIKLRVMTLNLGGGVKNYSGSSEDLAGKTEAINRLIAQVHPDLLAVQEIAQHIDADGNLDSMVDLIRLAAHFDHAFYGETLSMKRHMQVKKDLMINGLFNDWWDWSKGNALFSRIPFSRLGDESKEGVPRNIPIFQPLVYEGTRDTDPRNVILSRLKVAPFPYLLNLHLTTLTGERGKGAWADSIEQAKLTRTQQMERIIGLLETHVLMKELPIIMLGDFNANP
;
A
#
# COMPACT_ATOMS: atom_id res chain seq x y z
N MET A 1 -7.42 27.39 10.64
CA MET A 1 -6.62 26.52 9.72
C MET A 1 -6.26 25.27 10.50
N ILE A 2 -6.62 24.09 10.00
CA ILE A 2 -6.24 22.83 10.65
C ILE A 2 -4.80 22.48 10.24
N LYS A 3 -4.00 21.99 11.19
CA LYS A 3 -2.66 21.44 10.91
C LYS A 3 -2.76 19.93 11.01
N LEU A 4 -2.33 19.23 9.97
CA LEU A 4 -2.26 17.79 9.92
C LEU A 4 -0.80 17.35 9.90
N ARG A 5 -0.46 16.42 10.75
CA ARG A 5 0.81 15.72 10.69
C ARG A 5 0.63 14.45 9.89
N VAL A 6 1.29 14.39 8.75
CA VAL A 6 1.18 13.26 7.82
C VAL A 6 2.49 12.49 7.75
N MET A 7 2.42 11.19 7.64
CA MET A 7 3.57 10.30 7.53
C MET A 7 3.33 9.27 6.42
N THR A 8 4.37 8.94 5.68
CA THR A 8 4.37 7.80 4.76
C THR A 8 5.52 6.86 5.11
N LEU A 9 5.29 5.55 4.99
CA LEU A 9 6.27 4.53 5.37
C LEU A 9 6.12 3.29 4.50
N ASN A 10 7.17 2.94 3.74
CA ASN A 10 7.27 1.65 3.07
C ASN A 10 7.91 0.64 4.04
N LEU A 11 7.22 -0.47 4.33
CA LEU A 11 7.67 -1.51 5.26
C LEU A 11 8.59 -2.56 4.62
N GLY A 12 8.90 -2.41 3.33
CA GLY A 12 9.81 -3.30 2.62
C GLY A 12 9.30 -4.74 2.49
N GLY A 13 7.98 -4.89 2.36
CA GLY A 13 7.35 -6.18 2.24
C GLY A 13 7.07 -6.88 3.57
N GLY A 14 7.20 -6.17 4.70
CA GLY A 14 6.82 -6.56 6.08
C GLY A 14 7.15 -7.99 6.52
N VAL A 15 7.12 -8.90 5.59
CA VAL A 15 7.18 -10.35 5.76
C VAL A 15 8.30 -10.97 4.92
N LYS A 16 9.35 -10.23 4.59
CA LYS A 16 10.50 -10.79 3.85
C LYS A 16 11.16 -11.99 4.54
N ASN A 17 10.80 -12.23 5.75
CA ASN A 17 11.26 -13.38 6.50
C ASN A 17 10.10 -14.33 6.74
N TYR A 18 9.51 -14.88 5.68
CA TYR A 18 8.65 -16.06 5.78
C TYR A 18 9.35 -17.26 6.45
N SER A 19 10.66 -17.18 6.61
CA SER A 19 11.48 -18.06 7.44
C SER A 19 11.85 -17.46 8.78
N GLY A 20 11.41 -16.22 9.07
CA GLY A 20 11.69 -15.54 10.32
C GLY A 20 10.80 -16.04 11.44
N SER A 21 11.39 -16.19 12.63
CA SER A 21 10.65 -16.49 13.84
C SER A 21 9.60 -15.39 14.12
N SER A 22 8.55 -15.74 14.84
CA SER A 22 7.57 -14.77 15.37
C SER A 22 8.21 -13.59 16.13
N GLU A 23 9.38 -13.80 16.69
CA GLU A 23 10.19 -12.79 17.38
C GLU A 23 10.69 -11.68 16.45
N ASP A 24 11.05 -12.03 15.19
CA ASP A 24 11.54 -11.04 14.22
C ASP A 24 10.41 -10.10 13.74
N LEU A 25 9.20 -10.62 13.62
CA LEU A 25 8.00 -9.82 13.31
C LEU A 25 7.65 -8.88 14.48
N ALA A 26 7.73 -9.37 15.72
CA ALA A 26 7.48 -8.56 16.90
C ALA A 26 8.48 -7.41 17.04
N GLY A 27 9.77 -7.67 16.85
CA GLY A 27 10.82 -6.64 16.90
C GLY A 27 10.64 -5.56 15.82
N LYS A 28 10.27 -5.94 14.62
CA LYS A 28 9.97 -4.99 13.52
C LYS A 28 8.74 -4.13 13.85
N THR A 29 7.68 -4.76 14.33
CA THR A 29 6.46 -4.07 14.72
C THR A 29 6.73 -3.07 15.84
N GLU A 30 7.53 -3.45 16.83
CA GLU A 30 7.93 -2.55 17.91
C GLU A 30 8.73 -1.33 17.42
N ALA A 31 9.68 -1.53 16.50
CA ALA A 31 10.46 -0.44 15.91
C ALA A 31 9.56 0.53 15.12
N ILE A 32 8.60 0.01 14.35
CA ILE A 32 7.61 0.80 13.62
C ILE A 32 6.75 1.59 14.60
N ASN A 33 6.23 0.96 15.63
CA ASN A 33 5.39 1.60 16.64
C ASN A 33 6.13 2.69 17.40
N ARG A 34 7.41 2.48 17.75
CA ARG A 34 8.26 3.53 18.34
C ARG A 34 8.41 4.74 17.42
N LEU A 35 8.65 4.52 16.13
CA LEU A 35 8.75 5.59 15.15
C LEU A 35 7.43 6.36 15.02
N ILE A 36 6.31 5.67 14.94
CA ILE A 36 4.97 6.28 14.87
C ILE A 36 4.69 7.08 16.15
N ALA A 37 5.05 6.55 17.32
CA ALA A 37 4.89 7.24 18.60
C ALA A 37 5.74 8.52 18.69
N GLN A 38 6.95 8.54 18.13
CA GLN A 38 7.80 9.73 18.08
C GLN A 38 7.23 10.80 17.15
N VAL A 39 6.73 10.41 15.99
CA VAL A 39 6.15 11.33 14.99
C VAL A 39 4.76 11.77 15.39
N HIS A 40 3.97 10.88 15.99
CA HIS A 40 2.57 11.06 16.38
C HIS A 40 1.71 11.63 15.23
N PRO A 41 1.63 10.92 14.08
CA PRO A 41 0.92 11.41 12.91
C PRO A 41 -0.60 11.36 13.10
N ASP A 42 -1.31 12.31 12.48
CA ASP A 42 -2.77 12.28 12.34
C ASP A 42 -3.18 11.30 11.23
N LEU A 43 -2.31 11.19 10.21
CA LEU A 43 -2.47 10.32 9.05
C LEU A 43 -1.19 9.56 8.79
N LEU A 44 -1.30 8.24 8.57
CA LEU A 44 -0.19 7.39 8.18
C LEU A 44 -0.59 6.59 6.93
N ALA A 45 0.20 6.74 5.87
CA ALA A 45 0.12 5.94 4.66
C ALA A 45 1.24 4.90 4.65
N VAL A 46 0.88 3.63 4.57
CA VAL A 46 1.84 2.52 4.61
C VAL A 46 1.80 1.77 3.29
N GLN A 47 2.98 1.39 2.80
CA GLN A 47 3.16 0.55 1.62
C GLN A 47 3.84 -0.75 2.02
N GLU A 48 3.62 -1.80 1.23
CA GLU A 48 4.16 -3.14 1.45
C GLU A 48 3.82 -3.73 2.83
N ILE A 49 2.62 -3.51 3.31
CA ILE A 49 2.11 -4.13 4.54
C ILE A 49 1.48 -5.48 4.24
N ALA A 50 1.58 -6.43 5.15
CA ALA A 50 1.12 -7.79 4.94
C ALA A 50 -0.02 -8.18 5.88
N GLN A 51 -0.82 -9.15 5.42
CA GLN A 51 -1.80 -9.89 6.21
C GLN A 51 -1.66 -11.39 5.92
N HIS A 52 -1.96 -12.21 6.91
CA HIS A 52 -1.94 -13.66 6.83
C HIS A 52 -3.16 -14.25 7.52
N ILE A 53 -3.73 -15.30 6.95
CA ILE A 53 -4.72 -16.12 7.61
C ILE A 53 -3.99 -17.40 8.06
N ASP A 54 -3.92 -17.61 9.37
CA ASP A 54 -3.25 -18.79 9.92
C ASP A 54 -4.02 -20.11 9.66
N ALA A 55 -3.43 -21.23 10.04
CA ALA A 55 -4.02 -22.55 9.84
C ALA A 55 -5.37 -22.74 10.57
N ASP A 56 -5.61 -21.97 11.61
CA ASP A 56 -6.85 -21.98 12.40
C ASP A 56 -7.90 -20.99 11.84
N GLY A 57 -7.57 -20.27 10.78
CA GLY A 57 -8.42 -19.29 10.13
C GLY A 57 -8.42 -17.90 10.79
N ASN A 58 -7.50 -17.63 11.72
CA ASN A 58 -7.38 -16.32 12.34
C ASN A 58 -6.61 -15.37 11.44
N LEU A 59 -7.02 -14.12 11.42
CA LEU A 59 -6.34 -13.06 10.69
C LEU A 59 -5.18 -12.51 11.52
N ASP A 60 -3.95 -12.79 11.10
CA ASP A 60 -2.75 -12.12 11.58
C ASP A 60 -2.49 -10.87 10.71
N SER A 61 -2.80 -9.72 11.26
CA SER A 61 -2.84 -8.46 10.53
C SER A 61 -1.87 -7.45 11.11
N MET A 62 -0.80 -7.11 10.38
CA MET A 62 0.05 -5.97 10.73
C MET A 62 -0.75 -4.65 10.76
N VAL A 63 -1.85 -4.56 10.03
CA VAL A 63 -2.74 -3.38 10.06
C VAL A 63 -3.34 -3.23 11.45
N ASP A 64 -3.87 -4.31 12.03
CA ASP A 64 -4.46 -4.26 13.37
C ASP A 64 -3.42 -4.03 14.44
N LEU A 65 -2.25 -4.65 14.33
CA LEU A 65 -1.14 -4.43 15.25
C LEU A 65 -0.73 -2.95 15.30
N ILE A 66 -0.54 -2.32 14.13
CA ILE A 66 -0.18 -0.89 14.05
C ILE A 66 -1.35 -0.02 14.54
N ARG A 67 -2.58 -0.31 14.12
CA ARG A 67 -3.77 0.46 14.50
C ARG A 67 -3.93 0.52 16.02
N LEU A 68 -3.86 -0.63 16.68
CA LEU A 68 -4.05 -0.73 18.13
C LEU A 68 -2.89 -0.09 18.90
N ALA A 69 -1.64 -0.39 18.55
CA ALA A 69 -0.48 0.12 19.25
C ALA A 69 -0.28 1.63 19.08
N ALA A 70 -0.64 2.18 17.94
CA ALA A 70 -0.52 3.61 17.66
C ALA A 70 -1.82 4.40 17.91
N HIS A 71 -2.88 3.74 18.39
CA HIS A 71 -4.17 4.32 18.72
C HIS A 71 -4.80 5.11 17.56
N PHE A 72 -4.82 4.51 16.36
CA PHE A 72 -5.58 5.05 15.24
C PHE A 72 -7.04 4.58 15.33
N ASP A 73 -7.97 5.53 15.19
CA ASP A 73 -9.40 5.25 15.24
C ASP A 73 -9.88 4.55 13.96
N HIS A 74 -9.25 4.88 12.84
CA HIS A 74 -9.61 4.36 11.52
C HIS A 74 -8.41 3.74 10.83
N ALA A 75 -8.63 2.58 10.21
CA ALA A 75 -7.66 1.91 9.35
C ALA A 75 -8.36 1.30 8.13
N PHE A 76 -7.65 1.24 7.02
CA PHE A 76 -8.11 0.58 5.80
C PHE A 76 -6.94 -0.14 5.14
N TYR A 77 -7.14 -1.41 4.82
CA TYR A 77 -6.20 -2.23 4.06
C TYR A 77 -6.66 -2.38 2.61
N GLY A 78 -5.79 -2.08 1.67
CA GLY A 78 -5.99 -2.27 0.25
C GLY A 78 -5.06 -3.36 -0.29
N GLU A 79 -5.57 -4.59 -0.44
CA GLU A 79 -4.80 -5.69 -1.02
C GLU A 79 -4.33 -5.33 -2.43
N THR A 80 -3.04 -5.53 -2.70
CA THR A 80 -2.46 -5.41 -4.05
C THR A 80 -2.10 -6.79 -4.61
N LEU A 81 -1.50 -7.64 -3.80
CA LEU A 81 -1.07 -8.98 -4.18
C LEU A 81 -1.63 -10.00 -3.17
N SER A 82 -2.41 -10.95 -3.67
CA SER A 82 -2.80 -12.15 -2.93
C SER A 82 -2.00 -13.33 -3.47
N MET A 83 -1.30 -14.03 -2.60
CA MET A 83 -0.52 -15.20 -3.02
C MET A 83 -1.43 -16.26 -3.64
N LYS A 84 -2.54 -16.56 -3.00
CA LYS A 84 -3.55 -17.49 -3.50
C LYS A 84 -4.04 -17.15 -4.91
N ARG A 85 -4.34 -15.89 -5.19
CA ARG A 85 -4.88 -15.47 -6.49
C ARG A 85 -3.79 -15.38 -7.56
N HIS A 86 -2.63 -14.83 -7.24
CA HIS A 86 -1.60 -14.51 -8.23
C HIS A 86 -0.67 -15.69 -8.50
N MET A 87 -0.40 -16.54 -7.50
CA MET A 87 0.44 -17.72 -7.69
C MET A 87 -0.23 -18.82 -8.54
N GLN A 88 -1.55 -18.83 -8.67
CA GLN A 88 -2.26 -19.79 -9.54
C GLN A 88 -1.83 -19.71 -11.00
N VAL A 89 -1.30 -18.58 -11.45
CA VAL A 89 -0.88 -18.37 -12.84
C VAL A 89 0.43 -19.10 -13.17
N LYS A 90 1.26 -19.38 -12.16
CA LYS A 90 2.57 -20.03 -12.37
C LYS A 90 2.68 -21.26 -11.47
N LYS A 91 2.67 -22.45 -12.08
CA LYS A 91 2.63 -23.73 -11.38
C LYS A 91 3.70 -23.88 -10.29
N ASP A 92 4.95 -23.47 -10.58
CA ASP A 92 6.04 -23.60 -9.63
C ASP A 92 5.87 -22.68 -8.41
N LEU A 93 5.35 -21.46 -8.61
CA LEU A 93 5.05 -20.55 -7.53
C LEU A 93 3.86 -21.06 -6.71
N MET A 94 2.86 -21.65 -7.35
CA MET A 94 1.72 -22.25 -6.67
C MET A 94 2.16 -23.39 -5.76
N ILE A 95 2.98 -24.30 -6.26
CA ILE A 95 3.52 -25.42 -5.48
C ILE A 95 4.33 -24.91 -4.28
N ASN A 96 5.25 -23.98 -4.52
CA ASN A 96 6.03 -23.38 -3.45
C ASN A 96 5.15 -22.68 -2.40
N GLY A 97 4.12 -21.97 -2.84
CA GLY A 97 3.19 -21.30 -1.92
C GLY A 97 2.44 -22.27 -1.03
N LEU A 98 1.95 -23.38 -1.59
CA LEU A 98 1.22 -24.41 -0.86
C LEU A 98 2.07 -25.11 0.21
N PHE A 99 3.33 -25.40 -0.11
CA PHE A 99 4.22 -26.15 0.79
C PHE A 99 5.04 -25.29 1.76
N ASN A 100 4.95 -23.96 1.65
CA ASN A 100 5.66 -23.01 2.51
C ASN A 100 4.74 -22.04 3.25
N ASP A 101 3.47 -22.35 3.43
CA ASP A 101 2.46 -21.53 4.12
C ASP A 101 2.27 -20.12 3.57
N TRP A 102 2.68 -19.87 2.32
CA TRP A 102 2.52 -18.56 1.69
C TRP A 102 1.15 -18.37 1.04
N TRP A 103 0.37 -19.44 0.95
CA TRP A 103 -0.88 -19.46 0.19
C TRP A 103 -1.90 -18.43 0.67
N ASP A 104 -2.01 -18.31 1.98
CA ASP A 104 -2.99 -17.42 2.61
C ASP A 104 -2.42 -16.04 2.97
N TRP A 105 -1.23 -15.73 2.43
CA TRP A 105 -0.64 -14.42 2.56
C TRP A 105 -1.12 -13.46 1.50
N SER A 106 -1.29 -12.19 1.91
CA SER A 106 -1.46 -11.05 1.02
C SER A 106 -0.59 -9.88 1.44
N LYS A 107 -0.21 -9.05 0.48
CA LYS A 107 0.40 -7.76 0.75
C LYS A 107 -0.37 -6.64 0.06
N GLY A 108 -0.26 -5.45 0.59
CA GLY A 108 -0.95 -4.29 0.05
C GLY A 108 -0.44 -2.98 0.64
N ASN A 109 -1.29 -1.99 0.54
CA ASN A 109 -1.10 -0.70 1.16
C ASN A 109 -2.13 -0.50 2.27
N ALA A 110 -1.86 0.38 3.23
CA ALA A 110 -2.81 0.72 4.27
C ALA A 110 -2.86 2.22 4.53
N LEU A 111 -4.02 2.69 4.96
CA LEU A 111 -4.22 4.04 5.50
C LEU A 111 -4.67 3.93 6.93
N PHE A 112 -4.06 4.72 7.80
CA PHE A 112 -4.44 4.90 9.19
C PHE A 112 -4.76 6.37 9.44
N SER A 113 -5.80 6.64 10.22
CA SER A 113 -6.25 8.00 10.48
C SER A 113 -6.84 8.12 11.88
N ARG A 114 -6.57 9.24 12.55
CA ARG A 114 -7.28 9.69 13.76
C ARG A 114 -8.55 10.46 13.41
N ILE A 115 -8.73 10.78 12.11
CA ILE A 115 -9.85 11.54 11.58
C ILE A 115 -10.71 10.57 10.77
N PRO A 116 -12.05 10.60 10.91
CA PRO A 116 -12.92 9.77 10.11
C PRO A 116 -12.75 10.02 8.61
N PHE A 117 -13.02 8.99 7.81
CA PHE A 117 -13.13 9.14 6.36
C PHE A 117 -14.55 9.56 5.99
N SER A 118 -14.68 10.45 5.02
CA SER A 118 -15.96 10.79 4.41
C SER A 118 -16.18 10.03 3.10
N ARG A 119 -17.43 9.99 2.67
CA ARG A 119 -17.79 9.45 1.35
C ARG A 119 -17.14 10.30 0.26
N LEU A 120 -16.59 9.67 -0.76
CA LEU A 120 -15.84 10.37 -1.83
C LEU A 120 -16.68 11.45 -2.54
N GLY A 121 -17.95 11.19 -2.80
CA GLY A 121 -18.86 12.13 -3.46
C GLY A 121 -19.71 13.00 -2.54
N ASP A 122 -19.63 12.78 -1.19
CA ASP A 122 -20.48 13.48 -0.21
C ASP A 122 -19.72 13.57 1.12
N GLU A 123 -19.08 14.70 1.37
CA GLU A 123 -18.27 14.95 2.58
C GLU A 123 -19.07 14.97 3.88
N SER A 124 -20.38 15.19 3.81
CA SER A 124 -21.24 15.20 4.99
C SER A 124 -21.43 13.82 5.61
N LYS A 125 -21.26 12.78 4.80
CA LYS A 125 -21.45 11.37 5.20
C LYS A 125 -20.12 10.67 5.46
N GLU A 126 -20.14 9.73 6.39
CA GLU A 126 -19.04 8.80 6.58
C GLU A 126 -18.90 7.87 5.38
N GLY A 127 -17.68 7.49 5.12
CA GLY A 127 -17.32 6.63 4.00
C GLY A 127 -16.15 5.73 4.30
N VAL A 128 -15.82 4.89 3.34
CA VAL A 128 -14.70 3.96 3.41
C VAL A 128 -13.77 4.24 2.23
N PRO A 129 -12.44 4.22 2.43
CA PRO A 129 -11.47 4.30 1.36
C PRO A 129 -11.74 3.28 0.25
N ARG A 130 -11.27 3.55 -0.96
CA ARG A 130 -11.37 2.67 -2.11
C ARG A 130 -9.99 2.21 -2.55
N ASN A 131 -9.87 0.90 -2.73
CA ASN A 131 -8.66 0.29 -3.29
C ASN A 131 -8.85 0.15 -4.80
N ILE A 132 -8.12 0.94 -5.59
CA ILE A 132 -8.32 1.06 -7.04
C ILE A 132 -7.07 0.54 -7.75
N PRO A 133 -7.20 -0.46 -8.64
CA PRO A 133 -6.07 -0.97 -9.40
C PRO A 133 -5.59 0.08 -10.43
N ILE A 134 -4.28 0.34 -10.43
CA ILE A 134 -3.61 1.21 -11.39
C ILE A 134 -2.67 0.46 -12.33
N PHE A 135 -2.27 -0.76 -11.93
CA PHE A 135 -1.52 -1.68 -12.78
C PHE A 135 -1.88 -3.12 -12.42
N GLN A 136 -2.30 -3.88 -13.43
CA GLN A 136 -2.61 -5.31 -13.29
C GLN A 136 -1.87 -6.06 -14.41
N PRO A 137 -0.78 -6.76 -14.09
CA PRO A 137 -0.05 -7.54 -15.09
C PRO A 137 -0.92 -8.71 -15.57
N LEU A 138 -0.74 -9.11 -16.83
CA LEU A 138 -1.42 -10.29 -17.38
C LEU A 138 -0.96 -11.57 -16.69
N VAL A 139 0.32 -11.63 -16.33
CA VAL A 139 0.95 -12.76 -15.64
C VAL A 139 1.78 -12.22 -14.49
N TYR A 140 1.60 -12.79 -13.30
CA TYR A 140 2.47 -12.54 -12.17
C TYR A 140 3.65 -13.51 -12.18
N GLU A 141 4.87 -12.99 -12.32
CA GLU A 141 6.07 -13.80 -12.41
C GLU A 141 6.85 -13.93 -11.10
N GLY A 142 6.36 -13.32 -10.05
CA GLY A 142 7.05 -13.27 -8.75
C GLY A 142 8.17 -12.23 -8.71
N THR A 143 8.21 -11.33 -9.69
CA THR A 143 9.18 -10.23 -9.78
C THR A 143 8.54 -8.91 -9.39
N ARG A 144 9.36 -7.93 -9.00
CA ARG A 144 8.87 -6.58 -8.66
C ARG A 144 8.24 -5.85 -9.85
N ASP A 145 8.64 -6.19 -11.06
CA ASP A 145 8.15 -5.58 -12.30
C ASP A 145 6.74 -6.08 -12.65
N THR A 146 6.37 -7.26 -12.16
CA THR A 146 5.04 -7.86 -12.35
C THR A 146 4.14 -7.76 -11.13
N ASP A 147 4.58 -7.10 -10.06
CA ASP A 147 3.72 -6.84 -8.89
C ASP A 147 2.54 -5.94 -9.28
N PRO A 148 1.29 -6.34 -9.00
CA PRO A 148 0.13 -5.46 -9.17
C PRO A 148 0.29 -4.17 -8.36
N ARG A 149 -0.27 -3.07 -8.84
CA ARG A 149 -0.23 -1.78 -8.15
C ARG A 149 -1.63 -1.20 -8.02
N ASN A 150 -1.93 -0.74 -6.83
CA ASN A 150 -3.19 -0.10 -6.50
C ASN A 150 -2.93 1.25 -5.83
N VAL A 151 -3.89 2.15 -5.95
CA VAL A 151 -3.99 3.37 -5.15
C VAL A 151 -5.14 3.23 -4.17
N ILE A 152 -4.92 3.62 -2.92
CA ILE A 152 -6.01 3.81 -1.96
C ILE A 152 -6.45 5.26 -2.07
N LEU A 153 -7.69 5.47 -2.50
CA LEU A 153 -8.32 6.78 -2.58
C LEU A 153 -9.31 6.94 -1.42
N SER A 154 -9.19 8.01 -0.68
CA SER A 154 -10.11 8.36 0.39
C SER A 154 -10.37 9.87 0.44
N ARG A 155 -11.24 10.30 1.35
CA ARG A 155 -11.51 11.70 1.66
C ARG A 155 -11.61 11.87 3.17
N LEU A 156 -10.97 12.89 3.73
CA LEU A 156 -11.04 13.13 5.17
C LEU A 156 -12.32 13.87 5.55
N LYS A 157 -12.91 13.48 6.69
CA LYS A 157 -14.12 14.13 7.25
C LYS A 157 -13.72 15.31 8.13
N VAL A 158 -12.94 16.22 7.61
CA VAL A 158 -12.52 17.46 8.27
C VAL A 158 -12.32 18.55 7.22
N ALA A 159 -12.89 19.72 7.43
CA ALA A 159 -12.75 20.84 6.49
C ALA A 159 -11.25 21.21 6.29
N PRO A 160 -10.80 21.43 5.06
CA PRO A 160 -11.55 21.58 3.80
C PRO A 160 -11.85 20.24 3.07
N PHE A 161 -11.95 19.13 3.76
CA PHE A 161 -12.30 17.79 3.26
C PHE A 161 -11.36 17.28 2.16
N PRO A 162 -10.04 17.25 2.40
CA PRO A 162 -9.09 16.89 1.38
C PRO A 162 -9.24 15.44 0.94
N TYR A 163 -9.01 15.21 -0.35
CA TYR A 163 -8.79 13.88 -0.86
C TYR A 163 -7.42 13.38 -0.44
N LEU A 164 -7.34 12.11 -0.12
CA LEU A 164 -6.12 11.45 0.34
C LEU A 164 -5.83 10.26 -0.55
N LEU A 165 -4.63 10.21 -1.10
CA LEU A 165 -4.13 9.08 -1.88
C LEU A 165 -2.94 8.45 -1.18
N ASN A 166 -2.97 7.12 -1.09
CA ASN A 166 -1.81 6.31 -0.76
C ASN A 166 -1.47 5.44 -1.96
N LEU A 167 -0.27 5.58 -2.50
CA LEU A 167 0.18 4.88 -3.70
C LEU A 167 1.54 4.21 -3.50
N HIS A 168 1.79 3.20 -4.31
CA HIS A 168 3.10 2.57 -4.43
C HIS A 168 3.32 2.24 -5.90
N LEU A 169 4.19 3.00 -6.56
CA LEU A 169 4.47 2.85 -7.98
C LEU A 169 5.46 1.71 -8.24
N THR A 170 5.53 1.27 -9.49
CA THR A 170 6.47 0.24 -9.91
C THR A 170 7.91 0.65 -9.63
N THR A 171 8.67 -0.25 -9.01
CA THR A 171 10.09 -0.04 -8.72
C THR A 171 10.87 0.04 -10.02
N LEU A 172 11.81 0.95 -10.12
CA LEU A 172 12.82 0.94 -11.19
C LEU A 172 13.89 -0.09 -10.83
N THR A 173 13.60 -1.33 -11.15
CA THR A 173 14.57 -2.41 -11.01
C THR A 173 15.71 -2.11 -11.96
N GLY A 174 16.89 -1.88 -11.44
CA GLY A 174 18.06 -1.60 -12.25
C GLY A 174 18.65 -0.22 -12.18
N GLU A 175 17.94 0.80 -11.70
CA GLU A 175 18.55 2.11 -11.39
C GLU A 175 19.63 1.97 -10.28
N ARG A 176 19.54 0.92 -9.46
CA ARG A 176 20.40 0.71 -8.29
C ARG A 176 21.46 -0.39 -8.47
N GLY A 177 21.54 -1.06 -9.62
CA GLY A 177 22.38 -2.25 -9.79
C GLY A 177 23.30 -2.22 -11.00
N LYS A 178 24.53 -2.72 -10.83
CA LYS A 178 25.39 -3.07 -11.96
C LYS A 178 24.71 -4.20 -12.76
N GLY A 179 24.33 -3.94 -14.01
CA GLY A 179 23.77 -4.94 -14.92
C GLY A 179 22.29 -4.83 -15.21
N ALA A 180 21.64 -3.71 -14.86
CA ALA A 180 20.32 -3.46 -15.37
C ALA A 180 20.36 -3.20 -16.88
N TRP A 181 19.50 -3.92 -17.58
CA TRP A 181 19.31 -3.71 -19.00
C TRP A 181 18.60 -2.37 -19.23
N ALA A 182 19.15 -1.54 -20.12
CA ALA A 182 18.56 -0.23 -20.42
C ALA A 182 17.07 -0.33 -20.77
N ASP A 183 16.67 -1.37 -21.49
CA ASP A 183 15.28 -1.63 -21.87
C ASP A 183 14.36 -1.85 -20.67
N SER A 184 14.84 -2.52 -19.61
CA SER A 184 14.07 -2.73 -18.38
C SER A 184 13.84 -1.44 -17.62
N ILE A 185 14.82 -0.53 -17.63
CA ILE A 185 14.69 0.79 -17.01
C ILE A 185 13.65 1.63 -17.75
N GLU A 186 13.73 1.68 -19.08
CA GLU A 186 12.79 2.45 -19.89
C GLU A 186 11.37 1.86 -19.78
N GLN A 187 11.23 0.54 -19.76
CA GLN A 187 9.93 -0.09 -19.53
C GLN A 187 9.35 0.25 -18.15
N ALA A 188 10.15 0.26 -17.11
CA ALA A 188 9.70 0.63 -15.77
C ALA A 188 9.31 2.11 -15.67
N LYS A 189 10.04 3.02 -16.34
CA LYS A 189 9.68 4.43 -16.46
C LYS A 189 8.33 4.61 -17.16
N LEU A 190 8.15 3.94 -18.30
CA LEU A 190 6.90 3.98 -19.05
C LEU A 190 5.73 3.47 -18.19
N THR A 191 5.91 2.35 -17.51
CA THR A 191 4.89 1.79 -16.61
C THR A 191 4.51 2.78 -15.50
N ARG A 192 5.47 3.46 -14.87
CA ARG A 192 5.17 4.48 -13.85
C ARG A 192 4.44 5.68 -14.43
N THR A 193 4.83 6.14 -15.62
CA THR A 193 4.12 7.22 -16.32
C THR A 193 2.66 6.84 -16.54
N GLN A 194 2.40 5.67 -17.07
CA GLN A 194 1.04 5.16 -17.27
C GLN A 194 0.25 5.02 -15.96
N GLN A 195 0.90 4.60 -14.87
CA GLN A 195 0.28 4.56 -13.54
C GLN A 195 -0.12 5.96 -13.07
N MET A 196 0.75 6.95 -13.23
CA MET A 196 0.43 8.34 -12.86
C MET A 196 -0.66 8.94 -13.75
N GLU A 197 -0.63 8.72 -15.05
CA GLU A 197 -1.69 9.15 -15.97
C GLU A 197 -3.04 8.56 -15.56
N ARG A 198 -3.07 7.29 -15.16
CA ARG A 198 -4.28 6.65 -14.67
C ARG A 198 -4.79 7.25 -13.36
N ILE A 199 -3.90 7.60 -12.43
CA ILE A 199 -4.25 8.30 -11.19
C ILE A 199 -4.81 9.69 -11.51
N ILE A 200 -4.16 10.44 -12.40
CA ILE A 200 -4.62 11.77 -12.82
C ILE A 200 -6.02 11.67 -13.44
N GLY A 201 -6.22 10.74 -14.37
CA GLY A 201 -7.52 10.52 -15.00
C GLY A 201 -8.64 10.15 -14.02
N LEU A 202 -8.33 9.40 -12.95
CA LEU A 202 -9.29 9.11 -11.87
C LEU A 202 -9.71 10.37 -11.10
N LEU A 203 -8.81 11.34 -10.96
CA LEU A 203 -9.05 12.54 -10.17
C LEU A 203 -9.59 13.70 -11.00
N GLU A 204 -9.35 13.69 -12.30
CA GLU A 204 -9.53 14.86 -13.17
C GLU A 204 -10.91 15.49 -13.04
N THR A 205 -11.96 14.73 -13.31
CA THR A 205 -13.33 15.25 -13.39
C THR A 205 -13.89 15.65 -12.01
N HIS A 206 -13.57 14.91 -10.97
CA HIS A 206 -14.24 15.04 -9.67
C HIS A 206 -13.43 15.79 -8.61
N VAL A 207 -12.15 15.96 -8.83
CA VAL A 207 -11.25 16.56 -7.86
C VAL A 207 -10.44 17.71 -8.46
N LEU A 208 -9.66 17.46 -9.53
CA LEU A 208 -8.76 18.46 -10.11
C LEU A 208 -9.51 19.59 -10.78
N MET A 209 -10.50 19.31 -11.61
CA MET A 209 -11.31 20.35 -12.27
C MET A 209 -12.14 21.19 -11.29
N LYS A 210 -12.33 20.72 -10.05
CA LYS A 210 -13.02 21.44 -8.99
C LYS A 210 -12.07 22.09 -7.99
N GLU A 211 -10.77 22.03 -8.25
CA GLU A 211 -9.71 22.59 -7.39
C GLU A 211 -9.81 22.12 -5.93
N LEU A 212 -10.25 20.88 -5.71
CA LEU A 212 -10.40 20.34 -4.35
C LEU A 212 -9.04 19.95 -3.78
N PRO A 213 -8.80 20.15 -2.49
CA PRO A 213 -7.52 19.87 -1.88
C PRO A 213 -7.19 18.37 -1.91
N ILE A 214 -5.92 18.07 -2.20
CA ILE A 214 -5.39 16.70 -2.30
C ILE A 214 -4.15 16.56 -1.42
N ILE A 215 -4.05 15.45 -0.70
CA ILE A 215 -2.85 14.98 -0.02
C ILE A 215 -2.44 13.67 -0.69
N MET A 216 -1.29 13.66 -1.34
CA MET A 216 -0.76 12.47 -2.00
C MET A 216 0.46 11.96 -1.22
N LEU A 217 0.37 10.73 -0.75
CA LEU A 217 1.37 10.05 0.05
C LEU A 217 1.74 8.72 -0.62
N GLY A 218 2.92 8.20 -0.34
CA GLY A 218 3.29 6.88 -0.83
C GLY A 218 4.75 6.75 -1.20
N ASP A 219 5.06 5.60 -1.77
CA ASP A 219 6.36 5.32 -2.37
C ASP A 219 6.27 5.46 -3.90
N PHE A 220 6.83 6.54 -4.40
CA PHE A 220 6.86 6.82 -5.85
C PHE A 220 7.92 6.02 -6.58
N ASN A 221 8.82 5.35 -5.84
CA ASN A 221 9.97 4.65 -6.40
C ASN A 221 10.78 5.52 -7.38
N ALA A 222 10.82 6.81 -7.13
CA ALA A 222 11.59 7.79 -7.89
C ALA A 222 12.85 8.15 -7.12
N ASN A 223 14.01 8.14 -7.79
CA ASN A 223 15.20 8.75 -7.25
C ASN A 223 15.09 10.27 -7.47
N PRO A 224 15.53 11.09 -6.49
CA PRO A 224 15.60 12.53 -6.65
C PRO A 224 16.64 12.92 -7.71
#